data_b165e622adfeb59cfa685015172d3f5c
#
_entry.id   b165e622adfeb59cfa685015172d3f5c
#
_cell.length_a   1.000
_cell.length_b   1.000
_cell.length_c   1.000
_cell.angle_alpha   90.00
_cell.angle_beta   90.00
_cell.angle_gamma   90.00
#
_symmetry.space_group_name_H-M   'P 1'
#
loop_
_entity.id
_entity.type
_entity.pdbx_description
1 polymer ?
#
loop_
_entity_poly.entity_id
_entity_poly.type
_entity_poly.pdbx_seq_one_letter_code
_entity_poly.pdbx_strand_id
1 'polypeptide(L)'
;ANTYQLQVDVDTAEFFMMALVLVALLLKLDKEKLFKWKGRIIYTLVSCMIFAGFTQVYVYSDYLENIGVDFRVYRPQYKYRYYGTLLTTMRTFGYLHVTQPKDYSVSAVKKITKQYTDSNSTESTETKKPNIIAIMNESFADLKEVGDLQVSQDYMPFFRKLKENTIKGYTYSSVFGGNTANSEFEFMTGNTLAFLPDNSVPYQLFLRSKTAGLTHTLKNQGYSPCYALHPFYKTGYSRYKVYPLMGFDKFYTSDNFSVFTDTVNYHITDSEDYKKLISLYENRTDKDKPFYLFNVTMQNHGSYDGSTLETGDDVQIEGDLQSYSKAEQYLNMIKMSDNALKELVHYFEKVDEPTVIVFFGDHQPDLEEDFYNKLLHTDIQKLEGEELEKLYKVPFLIWANYDIKEENVERTSNNYLSTYLAEVAGIKKTGYLEYLTKLREEIPAINAIGYWDKNGKFYEVDDKKSPYYELIHQYNLLEYNNLFGKDDQQKEFFYIKN
;
A
#
# COMPACT_ATOMS: atom_id res chain seq x y z
N ALA A 1 -12.13 7.60 2.07
CA ALA A 1 -12.06 7.33 0.65
C ALA A 1 -12.55 8.56 -0.08
N ASN A 2 -11.63 9.27 -0.68
CA ASN A 2 -11.98 10.39 -1.53
C ASN A 2 -12.85 9.86 -2.67
N THR A 3 -14.17 9.90 -2.49
CA THR A 3 -15.02 10.26 -3.60
C THR A 3 -14.51 11.64 -3.98
N TYR A 4 -13.62 11.71 -4.98
CA TYR A 4 -13.42 12.95 -5.69
C TYR A 4 -14.80 13.29 -6.30
N GLN A 5 -15.64 13.95 -5.53
CA GLN A 5 -16.63 14.82 -6.11
C GLN A 5 -15.77 15.88 -6.78
N LEU A 6 -15.81 15.92 -8.09
CA LEU A 6 -15.29 17.04 -8.84
C LEU A 6 -16.07 18.27 -8.32
N GLN A 7 -15.57 18.87 -7.25
CA GLN A 7 -16.01 20.20 -6.87
C GLN A 7 -15.35 21.11 -7.90
N VAL A 8 -16.13 21.51 -8.88
CA VAL A 8 -15.74 22.55 -9.80
C VAL A 8 -15.71 23.83 -8.97
N ASP A 9 -14.56 24.09 -8.37
CA ASP A 9 -14.31 25.37 -7.72
C ASP A 9 -14.23 26.49 -8.76
N VAL A 10 -14.25 27.74 -8.30
CA VAL A 10 -14.23 28.92 -9.17
C VAL A 10 -13.01 28.90 -10.09
N ASP A 11 -11.85 28.46 -9.57
CA ASP A 11 -10.58 28.43 -10.32
C ASP A 11 -10.60 27.37 -11.44
N THR A 12 -11.19 26.22 -11.18
CA THR A 12 -11.41 25.16 -12.18
C THR A 12 -12.40 25.64 -13.26
N ALA A 13 -13.46 26.33 -12.87
CA ALA A 13 -14.44 26.90 -13.81
C ALA A 13 -13.81 27.99 -14.68
N GLU A 14 -12.99 28.88 -14.10
CA GLU A 14 -12.23 29.91 -14.83
C GLU A 14 -11.24 29.31 -15.82
N PHE A 15 -10.52 28.25 -15.44
CA PHE A 15 -9.61 27.54 -16.33
C PHE A 15 -10.35 26.95 -17.54
N PHE A 16 -11.49 26.28 -17.33
CA PHE A 16 -12.31 25.76 -18.43
C PHE A 16 -12.88 26.89 -19.30
N MET A 17 -13.30 27.99 -18.69
CA MET A 17 -13.76 29.17 -19.42
C MET A 17 -12.65 29.78 -20.27
N MET A 18 -11.45 29.95 -19.72
CA MET A 18 -10.29 30.44 -20.48
C MET A 18 -9.93 29.50 -21.63
N ALA A 19 -9.93 28.18 -21.40
CA ALA A 19 -9.69 27.19 -22.45
C ALA A 19 -10.74 27.27 -23.57
N LEU A 20 -12.02 27.41 -23.21
CA LEU A 20 -13.09 27.58 -24.18
C LEU A 20 -12.99 28.90 -24.98
N VAL A 21 -12.61 30.00 -24.30
CA VAL A 21 -12.35 31.29 -24.96
C VAL A 21 -11.16 31.18 -25.92
N LEU A 22 -10.09 30.50 -25.52
CA LEU A 22 -8.92 30.26 -26.39
C LEU A 22 -9.29 29.44 -27.61
N VAL A 23 -10.06 28.34 -27.45
CA VAL A 23 -10.56 27.53 -28.55
C VAL A 23 -11.46 28.34 -29.47
N ALA A 24 -12.38 29.17 -28.91
CA ALA A 24 -13.25 30.05 -29.69
C ALA A 24 -12.47 31.10 -30.50
N LEU A 25 -11.40 31.65 -29.88
CA LEU A 25 -10.50 32.59 -30.59
C LEU A 25 -9.73 31.88 -31.72
N LEU A 26 -9.21 30.69 -31.48
CA LEU A 26 -8.55 29.89 -32.50
C LEU A 26 -9.48 29.52 -33.65
N LEU A 27 -10.75 29.14 -33.37
CA LEU A 27 -11.78 28.87 -34.38
C LEU A 27 -12.17 30.13 -35.14
N LYS A 28 -12.19 31.31 -34.50
CA LYS A 28 -12.43 32.58 -35.15
C LYS A 28 -11.32 32.96 -36.13
N LEU A 29 -10.06 32.77 -35.69
CA LEU A 29 -8.86 32.98 -36.53
C LEU A 29 -8.87 32.04 -37.75
N ASP A 30 -9.39 30.82 -37.60
CA ASP A 30 -9.51 29.89 -38.72
C ASP A 30 -10.54 30.34 -39.76
N LYS A 31 -11.62 31.01 -39.40
CA LYS A 31 -12.60 31.58 -40.31
C LYS A 31 -12.02 32.67 -41.20
N GLU A 32 -11.01 33.37 -40.76
CA GLU A 32 -10.37 34.43 -41.53
C GLU A 32 -9.35 33.91 -42.56
N LYS A 33 -9.22 32.57 -42.72
CA LYS A 33 -8.33 31.91 -43.70
C LYS A 33 -6.88 32.42 -43.69
N LEU A 34 -6.39 32.73 -42.46
CA LEU A 34 -5.02 33.21 -42.26
C LEU A 34 -3.97 32.29 -42.84
N PHE A 35 -4.26 30.99 -43.00
CA PHE A 35 -3.33 30.03 -43.58
C PHE A 35 -3.99 29.18 -44.67
N LYS A 36 -3.27 29.05 -45.83
CA LYS A 36 -3.58 28.02 -46.83
C LYS A 36 -3.36 26.62 -46.22
N TRP A 37 -4.02 25.58 -46.76
CA TRP A 37 -4.01 24.22 -46.21
C TRP A 37 -2.57 23.71 -45.88
N LYS A 38 -1.57 24.02 -46.71
CA LYS A 38 -0.15 23.67 -46.45
C LYS A 38 0.40 24.38 -45.22
N GLY A 39 0.02 25.65 -45.00
CA GLY A 39 0.43 26.36 -43.80
C GLY A 39 -0.21 25.77 -42.51
N ARG A 40 -1.44 25.30 -42.61
CA ARG A 40 -2.11 24.61 -41.48
C ARG A 40 -1.40 23.33 -41.09
N ILE A 41 -0.99 22.51 -42.08
CA ILE A 41 -0.20 21.29 -41.83
C ILE A 41 1.12 21.64 -41.13
N ILE A 42 1.85 22.63 -41.65
CA ILE A 42 3.12 23.07 -41.04
C ILE A 42 2.91 23.54 -39.60
N TYR A 43 1.88 24.36 -39.39
CA TYR A 43 1.55 24.85 -38.04
C TYR A 43 1.21 23.71 -37.08
N THR A 44 0.42 22.74 -37.52
CA THR A 44 0.08 21.55 -36.71
C THR A 44 1.33 20.75 -36.39
N LEU A 45 2.19 20.50 -37.39
CA LEU A 45 3.45 19.76 -37.17
C LEU A 45 4.38 20.49 -36.19
N VAL A 46 4.53 21.80 -36.32
CA VAL A 46 5.36 22.62 -35.41
C VAL A 46 4.74 22.59 -33.99
N SER A 47 3.43 22.73 -33.86
CA SER A 47 2.74 22.64 -32.56
C SER A 47 2.92 21.27 -31.93
N CYS A 48 2.80 20.20 -32.70
CA CYS A 48 3.05 18.83 -32.22
C CYS A 48 4.50 18.64 -31.79
N MET A 49 5.48 19.18 -32.54
CA MET A 49 6.90 19.12 -32.15
C MET A 49 7.18 19.90 -30.86
N ILE A 50 6.61 21.10 -30.72
CA ILE A 50 6.75 21.91 -29.50
C ILE A 50 6.12 21.17 -28.32
N PHE A 51 4.92 20.61 -28.50
CA PHE A 51 4.22 19.84 -27.47
C PHE A 51 5.02 18.58 -27.09
N ALA A 52 5.54 17.84 -28.07
CA ALA A 52 6.37 16.65 -27.79
C ALA A 52 7.67 17.04 -27.08
N GLY A 53 8.35 18.10 -27.49
CA GLY A 53 9.55 18.60 -26.82
C GLY A 53 9.25 19.07 -25.38
N PHE A 54 8.15 19.77 -25.20
CA PHE A 54 7.69 20.19 -23.87
C PHE A 54 7.37 18.97 -22.98
N THR A 55 6.65 17.99 -23.51
CA THR A 55 6.34 16.75 -22.79
C THR A 55 7.62 15.99 -22.43
N GLN A 56 8.57 15.89 -23.34
CA GLN A 56 9.85 15.23 -23.08
C GLN A 56 10.61 15.90 -21.93
N VAL A 57 10.65 17.23 -21.91
CA VAL A 57 11.38 17.97 -20.86
C VAL A 57 10.65 17.96 -19.52
N TYR A 58 9.34 18.21 -19.50
CA TYR A 58 8.58 18.42 -18.26
C TYR A 58 7.95 17.16 -17.67
N VAL A 59 7.80 16.10 -18.47
CA VAL A 59 7.17 14.85 -18.00
C VAL A 59 8.18 13.72 -17.85
N TYR A 60 9.09 13.56 -18.80
CA TYR A 60 9.97 12.38 -18.89
C TYR A 60 11.44 12.63 -18.59
N SER A 61 11.89 13.89 -18.41
CA SER A 61 13.28 14.16 -18.05
C SER A 61 13.42 14.59 -16.59
N ASP A 62 14.61 14.46 -16.04
CA ASP A 62 15.00 14.91 -14.71
C ASP A 62 15.25 16.43 -14.64
N TYR A 63 14.85 17.17 -15.67
CA TYR A 63 15.10 18.63 -15.75
C TYR A 63 14.49 19.39 -14.58
N LEU A 64 13.27 19.02 -14.18
CA LEU A 64 12.58 19.69 -13.08
C LEU A 64 13.26 19.39 -11.74
N GLU A 65 13.70 18.17 -11.54
CA GLU A 65 14.42 17.75 -10.33
C GLU A 65 15.79 18.47 -10.27
N ASN A 66 16.49 18.58 -11.39
CA ASN A 66 17.77 19.30 -11.49
C ASN A 66 17.68 20.81 -11.19
N ILE A 67 16.51 21.42 -11.33
CA ILE A 67 16.26 22.83 -10.95
C ILE A 67 15.58 22.99 -9.60
N GLY A 68 15.52 21.91 -8.78
CA GLY A 68 15.00 21.93 -7.41
C GLY A 68 13.48 21.78 -7.30
N VAL A 69 12.80 21.33 -8.36
CA VAL A 69 11.37 21.01 -8.31
C VAL A 69 11.23 19.54 -7.94
N ASP A 70 11.14 19.26 -6.65
CA ASP A 70 11.00 17.89 -6.17
C ASP A 70 9.53 17.45 -6.12
N PHE A 71 9.17 16.50 -7.01
CA PHE A 71 7.85 15.89 -7.01
C PHE A 71 7.71 14.70 -6.06
N ARG A 72 8.76 14.29 -5.37
CA ARG A 72 8.74 13.28 -4.30
C ARG A 72 8.07 13.80 -3.03
N VAL A 73 7.55 15.04 -3.07
CA VAL A 73 6.84 15.67 -1.95
C VAL A 73 5.71 14.76 -1.49
N TYR A 74 5.82 14.43 -0.26
CA TYR A 74 5.12 13.61 0.66
C TYR A 74 3.57 13.56 0.56
N ARG A 75 2.91 14.68 0.20
CA ARG A 75 1.45 14.78 0.07
C ARG A 75 1.07 15.27 -1.31
N PRO A 76 0.22 14.55 -2.06
CA PRO A 76 -0.21 14.99 -3.40
C PRO A 76 -0.78 16.41 -3.43
N GLN A 77 -1.58 16.79 -2.42
CA GLN A 77 -2.18 18.11 -2.34
C GLN A 77 -1.14 19.25 -2.23
N TYR A 78 0.02 18.99 -1.62
CA TYR A 78 1.09 19.98 -1.54
C TYR A 78 1.72 20.24 -2.89
N LYS A 79 1.84 19.21 -3.75
CA LYS A 79 2.36 19.38 -5.12
C LYS A 79 1.52 20.38 -5.91
N TYR A 80 0.18 20.30 -5.79
CA TYR A 80 -0.71 21.25 -6.44
C TYR A 80 -0.58 22.66 -5.87
N ARG A 81 -0.34 22.77 -4.56
CA ARG A 81 -0.16 24.06 -3.88
C ARG A 81 1.18 24.72 -4.21
N TYR A 82 2.28 23.94 -4.25
CA TYR A 82 3.63 24.49 -4.46
C TYR A 82 3.95 24.66 -5.94
N TYR A 83 3.57 23.72 -6.79
CA TYR A 83 3.95 23.72 -8.20
C TYR A 83 2.81 24.11 -9.15
N GLY A 84 1.62 24.30 -8.62
CA GLY A 84 0.42 24.67 -9.38
C GLY A 84 -0.20 23.49 -10.14
N THR A 85 -1.46 23.68 -10.50
CA THR A 85 -2.30 22.62 -11.09
C THR A 85 -1.74 22.12 -12.44
N LEU A 86 -1.28 23.04 -13.30
CA LEU A 86 -0.86 22.67 -14.66
C LEU A 86 0.37 21.75 -14.63
N LEU A 87 1.43 22.16 -13.95
CA LEU A 87 2.68 21.41 -13.88
C LEU A 87 2.48 20.06 -13.18
N THR A 88 1.76 20.04 -12.05
CA THR A 88 1.45 18.81 -11.33
C THR A 88 0.60 17.85 -12.18
N THR A 89 -0.44 18.34 -12.87
CA THR A 89 -1.26 17.50 -13.75
C THR A 89 -0.44 16.94 -14.90
N MET A 90 0.43 17.74 -15.52
CA MET A 90 1.28 17.27 -16.61
C MET A 90 2.24 16.17 -16.14
N ARG A 91 2.88 16.34 -14.97
CA ARG A 91 3.76 15.32 -14.40
C ARG A 91 2.99 14.03 -14.09
N THR A 92 1.72 14.13 -13.66
CA THR A 92 0.86 12.97 -13.41
C THR A 92 0.66 12.07 -14.64
N PHE A 93 0.72 12.61 -15.86
CA PHE A 93 0.70 11.78 -17.07
C PHE A 93 1.90 10.85 -17.18
N GLY A 94 3.04 11.20 -16.60
CA GLY A 94 4.22 10.31 -16.52
C GLY A 94 3.93 9.04 -15.71
N TYR A 95 3.04 9.11 -14.71
CA TYR A 95 2.67 7.98 -13.87
C TYR A 95 1.83 6.91 -14.58
N LEU A 96 1.28 7.24 -15.75
CA LEU A 96 0.51 6.28 -16.55
C LEU A 96 1.39 5.28 -17.29
N HIS A 97 2.69 5.53 -17.38
CA HIS A 97 3.63 4.72 -18.12
C HIS A 97 4.71 4.14 -17.19
N VAL A 98 4.69 2.83 -17.04
CA VAL A 98 5.78 2.11 -16.37
C VAL A 98 6.88 1.83 -17.39
N THR A 99 8.05 2.37 -17.14
CA THR A 99 9.22 2.14 -18.01
C THR A 99 9.64 0.68 -17.90
N GLN A 100 9.78 0.02 -19.05
CA GLN A 100 10.33 -1.34 -19.09
C GLN A 100 11.74 -1.33 -18.50
N PRO A 101 12.05 -2.21 -17.53
CA PRO A 101 13.40 -2.30 -16.99
C PRO A 101 14.44 -2.53 -18.08
N LYS A 102 15.62 -1.94 -17.89
CA LYS A 102 16.73 -2.14 -18.79
C LYS A 102 17.05 -3.64 -18.89
N ASP A 103 17.35 -4.10 -20.08
CA ASP A 103 17.67 -5.51 -20.38
C ASP A 103 16.53 -6.52 -20.09
N TYR A 104 15.28 -6.04 -19.85
CA TYR A 104 14.14 -6.94 -19.75
C TYR A 104 13.97 -7.74 -21.04
N SER A 105 13.92 -9.04 -20.87
CA SER A 105 13.51 -10.00 -21.89
C SER A 105 12.94 -11.25 -21.23
N VAL A 106 12.11 -11.98 -21.96
CA VAL A 106 11.56 -13.27 -21.49
C VAL A 106 12.69 -14.24 -21.15
N SER A 107 13.80 -14.19 -21.89
CA SER A 107 14.99 -15.02 -21.64
C SER A 107 15.68 -14.65 -20.34
N ALA A 108 15.81 -13.35 -20.03
CA ALA A 108 16.39 -12.88 -18.77
C ALA A 108 15.54 -13.36 -17.58
N VAL A 109 14.21 -13.17 -17.65
CA VAL A 109 13.28 -13.65 -16.63
C VAL A 109 13.36 -15.17 -16.46
N LYS A 110 13.35 -15.94 -17.56
CA LYS A 110 13.47 -17.41 -17.51
C LYS A 110 14.76 -17.88 -16.82
N LYS A 111 15.86 -17.17 -17.03
CA LYS A 111 17.15 -17.50 -16.37
C LYS A 111 17.04 -17.35 -14.83
N ILE A 112 16.34 -16.34 -14.35
CA ILE A 112 16.12 -16.13 -12.93
C ILE A 112 15.15 -17.20 -12.38
N THR A 113 13.98 -17.36 -13.02
CA THR A 113 12.90 -18.22 -12.52
C THR A 113 13.27 -19.68 -12.48
N LYS A 114 14.14 -20.17 -13.38
CA LYS A 114 14.61 -21.56 -13.43
C LYS A 114 15.24 -22.01 -12.11
N GLN A 115 15.87 -21.12 -11.38
CA GLN A 115 16.53 -21.44 -10.11
C GLN A 115 15.54 -21.77 -8.97
N TYR A 116 14.25 -21.40 -9.14
CA TYR A 116 13.22 -21.51 -8.12
C TYR A 116 12.07 -22.45 -8.51
N THR A 117 11.96 -22.84 -9.78
CA THR A 117 10.89 -23.75 -10.24
C THR A 117 11.14 -25.21 -9.86
N ASP A 118 12.40 -25.60 -9.65
CA ASP A 118 12.77 -26.95 -9.30
C ASP A 118 12.67 -27.23 -7.77
N SER A 119 12.56 -26.20 -6.94
CA SER A 119 12.42 -26.30 -5.48
C SER A 119 10.98 -26.61 -4.98
N ASN A 120 10.02 -26.75 -5.88
CA ASN A 120 8.61 -27.02 -5.56
C ASN A 120 8.32 -28.42 -4.95
N SER A 121 9.32 -29.10 -4.41
CA SER A 121 9.23 -30.48 -3.90
C SER A 121 9.24 -30.61 -2.37
N THR A 122 9.00 -29.57 -1.61
CA THR A 122 8.75 -29.76 -0.18
C THR A 122 7.32 -30.28 -0.04
N GLU A 123 7.19 -31.58 0.19
CA GLU A 123 5.92 -32.22 0.53
C GLU A 123 5.31 -31.45 1.72
N SER A 124 4.12 -30.93 1.54
CA SER A 124 3.32 -30.47 2.67
C SER A 124 3.11 -31.66 3.59
N THR A 125 3.62 -31.59 4.82
CA THR A 125 3.17 -32.51 5.86
C THR A 125 1.63 -32.46 5.88
N GLU A 126 0.97 -33.62 6.04
CA GLU A 126 -0.52 -33.77 6.06
C GLU A 126 -1.19 -33.05 7.25
N THR A 127 -0.64 -31.96 7.73
CA THR A 127 -1.24 -31.17 8.79
C THR A 127 -2.39 -30.33 8.23
N LYS A 128 -3.50 -30.26 8.96
CA LYS A 128 -4.66 -29.44 8.62
C LYS A 128 -4.20 -27.99 8.44
N LYS A 129 -4.39 -27.43 7.26
CA LYS A 129 -4.02 -26.05 6.95
C LYS A 129 -4.82 -25.10 7.85
N PRO A 130 -4.18 -24.08 8.45
CA PRO A 130 -4.88 -23.14 9.29
C PRO A 130 -5.80 -22.20 8.51
N ASN A 131 -6.83 -21.69 9.15
CA ASN A 131 -7.54 -20.53 8.66
C ASN A 131 -6.60 -19.31 8.68
N ILE A 132 -6.76 -18.41 7.72
CA ILE A 132 -5.93 -17.21 7.62
C ILE A 132 -6.84 -15.98 7.64
N ILE A 133 -6.55 -15.09 8.58
CA ILE A 133 -7.19 -13.79 8.71
C ILE A 133 -6.11 -12.75 8.60
N ALA A 134 -6.09 -12.02 7.48
CA ALA A 134 -5.16 -10.93 7.25
C ALA A 134 -5.89 -9.60 7.40
N ILE A 135 -5.39 -8.75 8.29
CA ILE A 135 -5.98 -7.45 8.63
C ILE A 135 -4.95 -6.38 8.34
N MET A 136 -5.27 -5.51 7.42
CA MET A 136 -4.58 -4.25 7.24
C MET A 136 -5.40 -3.17 7.96
N ASN A 137 -4.87 -2.70 9.08
CA ASN A 137 -5.57 -1.74 9.92
C ASN A 137 -5.20 -0.32 9.48
N GLU A 138 -6.22 0.42 9.06
CA GLU A 138 -6.12 1.79 8.55
C GLU A 138 -5.35 2.69 9.51
N SER A 139 -4.29 3.31 9.03
CA SER A 139 -3.42 4.24 9.76
C SER A 139 -2.92 3.73 11.12
N PHE A 140 -2.83 2.41 11.33
CA PHE A 140 -2.32 1.85 12.59
C PHE A 140 -0.82 2.02 12.67
N ALA A 141 -0.38 3.03 13.39
CA ALA A 141 1.02 3.42 13.49
C ALA A 141 1.42 3.77 14.92
N ASP A 142 2.70 3.61 15.20
CA ASP A 142 3.30 3.94 16.48
C ASP A 142 4.11 5.24 16.36
N LEU A 143 3.52 6.37 16.77
CA LEU A 143 4.17 7.68 16.70
C LEU A 143 5.43 7.78 17.58
N LYS A 144 5.60 6.90 18.58
CA LYS A 144 6.85 6.82 19.36
C LYS A 144 8.02 6.25 18.58
N GLU A 145 7.77 5.50 17.50
CA GLU A 145 8.81 5.03 16.58
C GLU A 145 9.22 6.10 15.57
N VAL A 146 8.40 7.15 15.42
CA VAL A 146 8.71 8.30 14.55
C VAL A 146 9.59 9.30 15.30
N GLY A 147 9.21 9.66 16.54
CA GLY A 147 9.96 10.65 17.30
C GLY A 147 9.60 10.66 18.80
N ASP A 148 10.06 11.67 19.52
CA ASP A 148 9.93 11.77 20.97
C ASP A 148 8.51 12.25 21.36
N LEU A 149 7.58 11.31 21.47
CA LEU A 149 6.21 11.54 21.87
C LEU A 149 6.00 11.16 23.34
N GLN A 150 5.61 12.15 24.14
CA GLN A 150 5.23 11.96 25.54
C GLN A 150 3.71 11.88 25.66
N VAL A 151 3.24 10.84 26.36
CA VAL A 151 1.81 10.58 26.55
C VAL A 151 1.54 10.08 27.96
N SER A 152 0.35 10.38 28.49
CA SER A 152 -0.10 10.01 29.84
C SER A 152 -0.15 8.50 30.07
N GLN A 153 -0.37 7.71 29.03
CA GLN A 153 -0.44 6.25 29.09
C GLN A 153 -0.15 5.60 27.72
N ASP A 154 0.09 4.30 27.72
CA ASP A 154 0.31 3.53 26.49
C ASP A 154 -0.99 3.40 25.68
N TYR A 155 -0.92 3.71 24.38
CA TYR A 155 -2.04 3.61 23.44
C TYR A 155 -2.06 2.30 22.65
N MET A 156 -1.06 1.42 22.82
CA MET A 156 -0.97 0.10 22.16
C MET A 156 -0.53 -0.99 23.14
N PRO A 157 -1.12 -1.06 24.36
CA PRO A 157 -0.63 -1.94 25.41
C PRO A 157 -0.78 -3.42 25.08
N PHE A 158 -1.81 -3.83 24.34
CA PHE A 158 -2.00 -5.22 23.94
C PHE A 158 -0.97 -5.62 22.89
N PHE A 159 -0.84 -4.87 21.81
CA PHE A 159 0.15 -5.12 20.76
C PHE A 159 1.56 -5.27 21.35
N ARG A 160 1.96 -4.37 22.26
CA ARG A 160 3.30 -4.42 22.88
C ARG A 160 3.50 -5.61 23.80
N LYS A 161 2.46 -6.06 24.52
CA LYS A 161 2.54 -7.18 25.46
C LYS A 161 2.43 -8.55 24.82
N LEU A 162 1.74 -8.65 23.68
CA LEU A 162 1.54 -9.93 22.98
C LEU A 162 2.90 -10.49 22.53
N LYS A 163 3.26 -11.70 23.00
CA LYS A 163 4.53 -12.37 22.69
C LYS A 163 4.34 -13.83 22.31
N GLU A 164 3.46 -14.53 23.04
CA GLU A 164 3.22 -15.96 22.85
C GLU A 164 2.68 -16.22 21.45
N ASN A 165 3.26 -17.20 20.77
CA ASN A 165 2.91 -17.60 19.42
C ASN A 165 2.87 -16.42 18.43
N THR A 166 3.83 -15.49 18.54
CA THR A 166 3.82 -14.23 17.80
C THR A 166 5.14 -13.94 17.12
N ILE A 167 5.09 -13.63 15.84
CA ILE A 167 6.12 -12.91 15.09
C ILE A 167 5.66 -11.47 15.01
N LYS A 168 6.46 -10.50 15.43
CA LYS A 168 6.09 -9.09 15.36
C LYS A 168 7.25 -8.16 15.19
N GLY A 169 6.96 -6.93 14.82
CA GLY A 169 7.94 -5.88 14.64
C GLY A 169 7.35 -4.70 13.90
N TYR A 170 8.17 -4.08 13.08
CA TYR A 170 7.77 -2.98 12.23
C TYR A 170 8.05 -3.29 10.77
N THR A 171 7.10 -2.95 9.91
CA THR A 171 7.22 -3.05 8.46
C THR A 171 7.35 -1.65 7.86
N TYR A 172 8.13 -1.52 6.80
CA TYR A 172 8.22 -0.29 6.03
C TYR A 172 7.19 -0.31 4.90
N SER A 173 6.27 0.65 4.96
CA SER A 173 5.29 0.91 3.90
C SER A 173 5.92 1.75 2.80
N SER A 174 5.35 1.74 1.61
CA SER A 174 5.75 2.64 0.52
C SER A 174 4.95 3.94 0.46
N VAL A 175 4.05 4.16 1.42
CA VAL A 175 3.15 5.31 1.43
C VAL A 175 3.03 5.93 2.81
N PHE A 176 2.67 7.21 2.84
CA PHE A 176 2.45 7.98 4.05
C PHE A 176 1.17 8.81 3.94
N GLY A 177 0.41 8.85 5.02
CA GLY A 177 -0.79 9.70 5.15
C GLY A 177 -1.90 9.37 4.17
N GLY A 178 -1.86 8.20 3.49
CA GLY A 178 -2.86 7.78 2.52
C GLY A 178 -2.34 6.80 1.48
N ASN A 179 -3.13 6.57 0.42
CA ASN A 179 -2.89 5.57 -0.62
C ASN A 179 -2.89 4.12 -0.09
N THR A 180 -3.76 3.82 0.84
CA THR A 180 -3.99 2.51 1.47
C THR A 180 -3.87 1.33 0.51
N ALA A 181 -4.44 1.45 -0.72
CA ALA A 181 -4.40 0.40 -1.73
C ALA A 181 -2.98 0.02 -2.20
N ASN A 182 -1.98 0.85 -1.94
CA ASN A 182 -0.59 0.57 -2.28
C ASN A 182 0.01 -0.44 -1.30
N SER A 183 -0.29 -0.32 -0.01
CA SER A 183 0.09 -1.30 1.02
C SER A 183 -0.63 -2.64 0.82
N GLU A 184 -1.92 -2.61 0.41
CA GLU A 184 -2.64 -3.82 -0.01
C GLU A 184 -1.95 -4.52 -1.18
N PHE A 185 -1.57 -3.74 -2.21
CA PHE A 185 -0.91 -4.25 -3.40
C PHE A 185 0.40 -4.96 -3.04
N GLU A 186 1.25 -4.35 -2.22
CA GLU A 186 2.51 -4.94 -1.78
C GLU A 186 2.29 -6.25 -1.02
N PHE A 187 1.42 -6.25 -0.01
CA PHE A 187 1.10 -7.47 0.76
C PHE A 187 0.51 -8.59 -0.08
N MET A 188 -0.46 -8.25 -0.94
CA MET A 188 -1.22 -9.24 -1.70
C MET A 188 -0.44 -9.85 -2.86
N THR A 189 0.49 -9.10 -3.46
CA THR A 189 1.19 -9.54 -4.68
C THR A 189 2.64 -9.90 -4.45
N GLY A 190 3.26 -9.43 -3.36
CA GLY A 190 4.71 -9.50 -3.15
C GLY A 190 5.51 -8.59 -4.09
N ASN A 191 4.86 -7.73 -4.84
CA ASN A 191 5.51 -6.66 -5.63
C ASN A 191 5.76 -5.46 -4.72
N THR A 192 6.57 -4.50 -5.17
CA THR A 192 6.89 -3.28 -4.42
C THR A 192 6.59 -2.02 -5.23
N LEU A 193 6.33 -0.92 -4.55
CA LEU A 193 6.21 0.40 -5.21
C LEU A 193 7.57 0.97 -5.65
N ALA A 194 8.68 0.36 -5.20
CA ALA A 194 10.04 0.81 -5.52
C ALA A 194 10.33 0.90 -7.03
N PHE A 195 9.63 0.14 -7.85
CA PHE A 195 9.83 0.07 -9.30
C PHE A 195 8.71 0.69 -10.12
N LEU A 196 7.70 1.22 -9.45
CA LEU A 196 6.57 1.86 -10.08
C LEU A 196 6.70 3.38 -10.01
N PRO A 197 6.08 4.11 -10.94
CA PRO A 197 6.14 5.57 -10.91
C PRO A 197 5.63 6.15 -9.58
N ASP A 198 6.32 7.17 -9.08
CA ASP A 198 5.97 7.86 -7.84
C ASP A 198 4.48 8.23 -7.79
N ASN A 199 3.86 8.00 -6.63
CA ASN A 199 2.45 8.30 -6.37
C ASN A 199 1.46 7.58 -7.31
N SER A 200 1.90 6.58 -8.05
CA SER A 200 0.97 5.71 -8.78
C SER A 200 0.16 4.85 -7.81
N VAL A 201 -1.05 4.50 -8.21
CA VAL A 201 -1.91 3.56 -7.49
C VAL A 201 -2.16 2.35 -8.40
N PRO A 202 -1.44 1.23 -8.20
CA PRO A 202 -1.52 0.07 -9.09
C PRO A 202 -2.93 -0.44 -9.31
N TYR A 203 -3.78 -0.43 -8.30
CA TYR A 203 -5.20 -0.80 -8.40
C TYR A 203 -5.97 0.01 -9.43
N GLN A 204 -5.65 1.28 -9.57
CA GLN A 204 -6.32 2.16 -10.50
C GLN A 204 -5.66 2.20 -11.88
N LEU A 205 -4.34 1.99 -11.94
CA LEU A 205 -3.56 2.21 -13.16
C LEU A 205 -3.16 0.92 -13.87
N PHE A 206 -2.72 -0.12 -13.14
CA PHE A 206 -1.99 -1.23 -13.74
C PHE A 206 -2.73 -2.57 -13.67
N LEU A 207 -3.52 -2.84 -12.62
CA LEU A 207 -4.23 -4.11 -12.47
C LEU A 207 -5.47 -4.17 -13.36
N ARG A 208 -5.29 -4.70 -14.57
CA ARG A 208 -6.36 -4.80 -15.60
C ARG A 208 -6.72 -6.25 -15.96
N SER A 209 -5.96 -7.22 -15.46
CA SER A 209 -6.11 -8.64 -15.70
C SER A 209 -5.83 -9.45 -14.45
N LYS A 210 -6.03 -10.75 -14.50
CA LYS A 210 -5.68 -11.66 -13.41
C LYS A 210 -4.22 -11.46 -13.01
N THR A 211 -4.00 -11.13 -11.74
CA THR A 211 -2.68 -10.84 -11.17
C THR A 211 -2.31 -11.92 -10.16
N ALA A 212 -1.12 -12.49 -10.31
CA ALA A 212 -0.60 -13.48 -9.36
C ALA A 212 -0.38 -12.86 -7.99
N GLY A 213 -0.67 -13.61 -6.94
CA GLY A 213 -0.51 -13.15 -5.56
C GLY A 213 -1.04 -14.16 -4.54
N LEU A 214 -1.09 -13.72 -3.29
CA LEU A 214 -1.40 -14.55 -2.13
C LEU A 214 -2.73 -15.29 -2.27
N THR A 215 -3.83 -14.62 -2.63
CA THR A 215 -5.15 -15.25 -2.73
C THR A 215 -5.17 -16.39 -3.74
N HIS A 216 -4.55 -16.21 -4.90
CA HIS A 216 -4.43 -17.29 -5.89
C HIS A 216 -3.60 -18.45 -5.38
N THR A 217 -2.51 -18.17 -4.66
CA THR A 217 -1.67 -19.19 -4.03
C THR A 217 -2.46 -20.00 -3.01
N LEU A 218 -3.28 -19.36 -2.19
CA LEU A 218 -4.14 -20.01 -1.20
C LEU A 218 -5.25 -20.85 -1.87
N LYS A 219 -5.96 -20.29 -2.85
CA LYS A 219 -7.02 -21.00 -3.56
C LYS A 219 -6.51 -22.28 -4.24
N ASN A 220 -5.34 -22.22 -4.88
CA ASN A 220 -4.72 -23.40 -5.49
C ASN A 220 -4.31 -24.47 -4.47
N GLN A 221 -4.34 -24.14 -3.18
CA GLN A 221 -4.08 -25.06 -2.09
C GLN A 221 -5.33 -25.45 -1.29
N GLY A 222 -6.51 -25.14 -1.81
CA GLY A 222 -7.79 -25.58 -1.28
C GLY A 222 -8.48 -24.61 -0.32
N TYR A 223 -7.94 -23.40 -0.11
CA TYR A 223 -8.64 -22.38 0.67
C TYR A 223 -9.96 -21.97 -0.02
N SER A 224 -11.06 -22.07 0.72
CA SER A 224 -12.40 -21.72 0.25
C SER A 224 -13.36 -21.59 1.45
N PRO A 225 -14.12 -20.50 1.56
CA PRO A 225 -14.09 -19.33 0.68
C PRO A 225 -12.91 -18.40 0.95
N CYS A 226 -12.56 -17.57 -0.05
CA CYS A 226 -11.62 -16.46 0.07
C CYS A 226 -12.39 -15.14 -0.01
N TYR A 227 -12.54 -14.46 1.11
CA TYR A 227 -13.33 -13.23 1.22
C TYR A 227 -12.46 -11.99 1.40
N ALA A 228 -12.95 -10.86 0.89
CA ALA A 228 -12.46 -9.53 1.23
C ALA A 228 -13.53 -8.78 2.01
N LEU A 229 -13.11 -7.99 3.01
CA LEU A 229 -13.96 -7.16 3.85
C LEU A 229 -13.37 -5.75 3.95
N HIS A 230 -14.21 -4.72 3.75
CA HIS A 230 -13.84 -3.32 3.97
C HIS A 230 -15.08 -2.52 4.36
N PRO A 231 -15.17 -2.02 5.59
CA PRO A 231 -16.37 -1.34 6.10
C PRO A 231 -16.59 0.05 5.49
N PHE A 232 -16.36 0.17 4.19
CA PHE A 232 -16.53 1.40 3.43
C PHE A 232 -17.08 1.14 2.01
N TYR A 233 -17.10 2.16 1.14
CA TYR A 233 -17.64 2.05 -0.21
C TYR A 233 -16.79 1.16 -1.12
N LYS A 234 -17.43 0.25 -1.83
CA LYS A 234 -16.79 -0.68 -2.78
C LYS A 234 -16.00 -0.01 -3.91
N THR A 235 -16.30 1.26 -4.19
CA THR A 235 -15.67 2.02 -5.28
C THR A 235 -14.30 2.58 -4.92
N GLY A 236 -13.96 2.65 -3.61
CA GLY A 236 -12.66 3.11 -3.14
C GLY A 236 -11.53 2.33 -3.82
N TYR A 237 -10.58 3.02 -4.41
CA TYR A 237 -9.45 2.46 -5.19
C TYR A 237 -9.85 1.42 -6.26
N SER A 238 -11.11 1.41 -6.69
CA SER A 238 -11.65 0.41 -7.65
C SER A 238 -11.59 -1.04 -7.14
N ARG A 239 -11.57 -1.28 -5.82
CA ARG A 239 -11.46 -2.62 -5.20
C ARG A 239 -12.47 -3.62 -5.76
N TYR A 240 -13.71 -3.18 -6.07
CA TYR A 240 -14.74 -4.03 -6.67
C TYR A 240 -14.35 -4.63 -8.05
N LYS A 241 -13.39 -4.00 -8.76
CA LYS A 241 -12.82 -4.53 -10.00
C LYS A 241 -11.58 -5.38 -9.74
N VAL A 242 -10.75 -4.96 -8.80
CA VAL A 242 -9.43 -5.52 -8.56
C VAL A 242 -9.49 -6.82 -7.76
N TYR A 243 -10.27 -6.89 -6.71
CA TYR A 243 -10.34 -8.08 -5.86
C TYR A 243 -10.76 -9.36 -6.61
N PRO A 244 -11.73 -9.34 -7.55
CA PRO A 244 -11.98 -10.49 -8.41
C PRO A 244 -10.77 -10.90 -9.26
N LEU A 245 -9.97 -9.93 -9.76
CA LEU A 245 -8.76 -10.22 -10.52
C LEU A 245 -7.65 -10.84 -9.64
N MET A 246 -7.63 -10.51 -8.35
CA MET A 246 -6.75 -11.11 -7.35
C MET A 246 -7.24 -12.46 -6.83
N GLY A 247 -8.45 -12.89 -7.18
CA GLY A 247 -8.96 -14.22 -6.86
C GLY A 247 -9.93 -14.30 -5.69
N PHE A 248 -10.38 -13.20 -5.11
CA PHE A 248 -11.42 -13.22 -4.07
C PHE A 248 -12.77 -13.71 -4.61
N ASP A 249 -13.48 -14.49 -3.82
CA ASP A 249 -14.80 -15.04 -4.17
C ASP A 249 -15.90 -14.01 -3.91
N LYS A 250 -15.74 -13.21 -2.86
CA LYS A 250 -16.71 -12.18 -2.47
C LYS A 250 -16.05 -11.01 -1.76
N PHE A 251 -16.56 -9.83 -2.01
CA PHE A 251 -16.16 -8.58 -1.37
C PHE A 251 -17.33 -8.01 -0.57
N TYR A 252 -17.16 -7.94 0.74
CA TYR A 252 -18.11 -7.36 1.69
C TYR A 252 -17.71 -5.90 1.97
N THR A 253 -18.72 -5.03 2.06
CA THR A 253 -18.51 -3.58 2.18
C THR A 253 -19.45 -2.99 3.23
N SER A 254 -19.44 -1.67 3.42
CA SER A 254 -20.39 -0.98 4.32
C SER A 254 -21.86 -1.36 4.07
N ASP A 255 -22.23 -1.71 2.82
CA ASP A 255 -23.57 -2.18 2.47
C ASP A 255 -23.98 -3.47 3.22
N ASN A 256 -23.04 -4.18 3.83
CA ASN A 256 -23.24 -5.44 4.55
C ASN A 256 -23.27 -5.26 6.08
N PHE A 257 -23.23 -4.03 6.58
CA PHE A 257 -23.35 -3.66 7.97
C PHE A 257 -24.75 -3.09 8.26
N SER A 258 -25.15 -3.13 9.53
CA SER A 258 -26.40 -2.52 10.00
C SER A 258 -26.26 -0.99 10.03
N VAL A 259 -27.35 -0.29 9.84
CA VAL A 259 -27.43 1.17 10.06
C VAL A 259 -27.25 1.57 11.53
N PHE A 260 -27.32 0.59 12.45
CA PHE A 260 -27.11 0.78 13.90
C PHE A 260 -25.70 0.36 14.34
N THR A 261 -24.79 0.12 13.40
CA THR A 261 -23.40 -0.24 13.69
C THR A 261 -22.67 0.95 14.31
N ASP A 262 -21.89 0.70 15.36
CA ASP A 262 -21.15 1.75 16.04
C ASP A 262 -20.09 2.37 15.15
N THR A 263 -19.98 3.69 15.26
CA THR A 263 -19.03 4.48 14.47
C THR A 263 -18.24 5.44 15.37
N VAL A 264 -17.02 5.72 14.96
CA VAL A 264 -16.17 6.79 15.49
C VAL A 264 -15.61 7.60 14.33
N ASN A 265 -15.51 8.90 14.46
CA ASN A 265 -15.04 9.77 13.40
C ASN A 265 -15.69 9.46 12.03
N TYR A 266 -17.03 9.22 12.05
CA TYR A 266 -17.86 8.85 10.88
C TYR A 266 -17.53 7.49 10.20
N HIS A 267 -16.67 6.68 10.80
CA HIS A 267 -16.29 5.37 10.29
C HIS A 267 -16.73 4.25 11.23
N ILE A 268 -17.05 3.09 10.67
CA ILE A 268 -17.37 1.88 11.44
C ILE A 268 -16.15 1.52 12.29
N THR A 269 -16.40 1.24 13.59
CA THR A 269 -15.33 0.88 14.53
C THR A 269 -14.69 -0.45 14.18
N ASP A 270 -13.42 -0.64 14.55
CA ASP A 270 -12.71 -1.91 14.35
C ASP A 270 -13.36 -3.05 15.13
N SER A 271 -13.94 -2.76 16.31
CA SER A 271 -14.70 -3.75 17.08
C SER A 271 -15.91 -4.28 16.29
N GLU A 272 -16.68 -3.41 15.63
CA GLU A 272 -17.82 -3.82 14.79
C GLU A 272 -17.36 -4.54 13.51
N ASP A 273 -16.27 -4.09 12.91
CA ASP A 273 -15.67 -4.71 11.74
C ASP A 273 -15.19 -6.13 12.06
N TYR A 274 -14.56 -6.34 13.23
CA TYR A 274 -14.11 -7.67 13.65
C TYR A 274 -15.27 -8.57 14.09
N LYS A 275 -16.35 -8.05 14.64
CA LYS A 275 -17.60 -8.83 14.84
C LYS A 275 -18.14 -9.33 13.50
N LYS A 276 -18.11 -8.49 12.47
CA LYS A 276 -18.51 -8.89 11.11
C LYS A 276 -17.57 -9.96 10.54
N LEU A 277 -16.26 -9.80 10.71
CA LEU A 277 -15.25 -10.78 10.33
C LEU A 277 -15.51 -12.14 10.98
N ILE A 278 -15.72 -12.17 12.30
CA ILE A 278 -16.05 -13.37 13.07
C ILE A 278 -17.34 -14.01 12.53
N SER A 279 -18.38 -13.22 12.29
CA SER A 279 -19.63 -13.71 11.71
C SER A 279 -19.42 -14.35 10.32
N LEU A 280 -18.55 -13.79 9.49
CA LEU A 280 -18.21 -14.37 8.18
C LEU A 280 -17.44 -15.69 8.32
N TYR A 281 -16.55 -15.79 9.30
CA TYR A 281 -15.85 -17.02 9.63
C TYR A 281 -16.83 -18.11 10.13
N GLU A 282 -17.69 -17.80 11.09
CA GLU A 282 -18.66 -18.74 11.66
C GLU A 282 -19.67 -19.27 10.63
N ASN A 283 -20.13 -18.38 9.73
CA ASN A 283 -21.17 -18.67 8.74
C ASN A 283 -20.59 -18.99 7.34
N ARG A 284 -19.30 -19.33 7.24
CA ARG A 284 -18.68 -19.71 5.97
C ARG A 284 -19.34 -20.94 5.37
N THR A 285 -19.41 -20.98 4.05
CA THR A 285 -20.17 -22.00 3.30
C THR A 285 -19.56 -23.40 3.35
N ASP A 286 -18.25 -23.51 3.54
CA ASP A 286 -17.52 -24.78 3.58
C ASP A 286 -16.61 -24.79 4.81
N LYS A 287 -17.03 -25.52 5.84
CA LYS A 287 -16.31 -25.63 7.13
C LYS A 287 -15.20 -26.68 7.11
N ASP A 288 -15.17 -27.54 6.11
CA ASP A 288 -14.15 -28.58 5.97
C ASP A 288 -12.89 -28.05 5.27
N LYS A 289 -12.97 -26.88 4.65
CA LYS A 289 -11.85 -26.22 4.00
C LYS A 289 -11.26 -25.08 4.82
N PRO A 290 -9.97 -24.81 4.70
CA PRO A 290 -9.37 -23.66 5.33
C PRO A 290 -9.94 -22.36 4.75
N PHE A 291 -10.21 -21.42 5.64
CA PHE A 291 -10.81 -20.13 5.33
C PHE A 291 -9.74 -19.07 5.12
N TYR A 292 -9.96 -18.16 4.17
CA TYR A 292 -9.13 -16.95 4.02
C TYR A 292 -10.01 -15.71 3.97
N LEU A 293 -9.67 -14.74 4.80
CA LEU A 293 -10.28 -13.42 4.76
C LEU A 293 -9.20 -12.35 4.83
N PHE A 294 -9.27 -11.40 3.91
CA PHE A 294 -8.49 -10.17 3.93
C PHE A 294 -9.40 -8.99 4.31
N ASN A 295 -9.08 -8.33 5.41
CA ASN A 295 -9.81 -7.18 5.93
C ASN A 295 -8.97 -5.91 5.82
N VAL A 296 -9.59 -4.84 5.34
CA VAL A 296 -9.03 -3.47 5.38
C VAL A 296 -9.96 -2.65 6.24
N THR A 297 -9.52 -2.21 7.41
CA THR A 297 -10.38 -1.45 8.34
C THR A 297 -10.57 0.00 7.90
N MET A 298 -11.31 0.78 8.66
CA MET A 298 -11.59 2.18 8.31
C MET A 298 -11.61 3.12 9.51
N GLN A 299 -11.62 2.60 10.74
CA GLN A 299 -11.82 3.39 11.95
C GLN A 299 -10.87 4.59 12.04
N ASN A 300 -9.59 4.37 11.84
CA ASN A 300 -8.55 5.39 12.05
C ASN A 300 -8.32 6.33 10.85
N HIS A 301 -9.18 6.25 9.81
CA HIS A 301 -9.05 7.10 8.64
C HIS A 301 -9.23 8.60 8.99
N GLY A 302 -8.31 9.44 8.51
CA GLY A 302 -8.45 10.91 8.57
C GLY A 302 -9.69 11.41 7.76
N SER A 303 -10.15 12.64 7.85
CA SER A 303 -9.51 13.72 8.59
C SER A 303 -9.96 13.73 10.06
N TYR A 304 -9.04 14.01 10.93
CA TYR A 304 -9.35 14.19 12.36
C TYR A 304 -9.81 15.63 12.59
N ASP A 305 -10.83 15.82 13.42
CA ASP A 305 -11.37 17.15 13.76
C ASP A 305 -10.87 17.67 15.11
N GLY A 306 -10.15 16.82 15.86
CA GLY A 306 -9.60 17.13 17.17
C GLY A 306 -10.64 17.04 18.30
N SER A 307 -11.77 16.38 18.05
CA SER A 307 -12.79 16.14 19.08
C SER A 307 -12.29 15.13 20.10
N THR A 308 -12.68 15.33 21.38
CA THR A 308 -12.43 14.36 22.44
C THR A 308 -13.33 13.14 22.23
N LEU A 309 -12.74 11.96 22.26
CA LEU A 309 -13.49 10.71 22.28
C LEU A 309 -13.74 10.36 23.77
N GLU A 310 -14.98 10.39 24.22
CA GLU A 310 -15.34 10.08 25.60
C GLU A 310 -15.27 8.56 25.84
N THR A 311 -14.05 8.00 25.85
CA THR A 311 -13.82 6.57 26.09
C THR A 311 -13.69 6.24 27.58
N GLY A 312 -13.52 7.26 28.43
CA GLY A 312 -13.36 7.14 29.89
C GLY A 312 -11.97 6.74 30.36
N ASP A 313 -11.05 6.44 29.44
CA ASP A 313 -9.65 6.09 29.69
C ASP A 313 -8.81 6.68 28.56
N ASP A 314 -8.83 8.01 28.43
CA ASP A 314 -8.27 8.70 27.29
C ASP A 314 -6.75 8.90 27.41
N VAL A 315 -6.04 8.72 26.30
CA VAL A 315 -4.63 9.05 26.13
C VAL A 315 -4.53 10.55 25.92
N GLN A 316 -3.69 11.21 26.73
CA GLN A 316 -3.37 12.63 26.57
C GLN A 316 -1.94 12.78 26.08
N ILE A 317 -1.73 13.72 25.16
CA ILE A 317 -0.38 14.11 24.75
C ILE A 317 0.16 15.10 25.77
N GLU A 318 1.39 14.90 26.21
CA GLU A 318 2.08 15.74 27.19
C GLU A 318 3.22 16.56 26.54
N GLY A 319 3.72 17.55 27.29
CA GLY A 319 4.85 18.36 26.85
C GLY A 319 4.52 19.32 25.70
N ASP A 320 5.49 19.54 24.80
CA ASP A 320 5.42 20.55 23.74
C ASP A 320 4.39 20.23 22.65
N LEU A 321 3.92 18.98 22.60
CA LEU A 321 2.95 18.50 21.61
C LEU A 321 1.50 18.48 22.14
N GLN A 322 1.24 18.89 23.39
CA GLN A 322 -0.10 18.85 24.03
C GLN A 322 -1.18 19.69 23.33
N SER A 323 -0.80 20.61 22.44
CA SER A 323 -1.76 21.46 21.71
C SER A 323 -2.32 20.82 20.44
N TYR A 324 -1.81 19.64 20.04
CA TYR A 324 -2.24 18.95 18.82
C TYR A 324 -3.40 18.00 19.09
N SER A 325 -4.60 18.54 19.22
CA SER A 325 -5.81 17.77 19.53
C SER A 325 -6.16 16.69 18.50
N LYS A 326 -5.81 16.86 17.22
CA LYS A 326 -6.02 15.84 16.20
C LYS A 326 -5.11 14.63 16.39
N ALA A 327 -3.86 14.86 16.80
CA ALA A 327 -2.96 13.77 17.14
C ALA A 327 -3.43 13.04 18.40
N GLU A 328 -3.95 13.76 19.40
CA GLU A 328 -4.54 13.14 20.59
C GLU A 328 -5.78 12.31 20.28
N GLN A 329 -6.71 12.83 19.45
CA GLN A 329 -7.84 12.07 18.94
C GLN A 329 -7.39 10.79 18.24
N TYR A 330 -6.40 10.89 17.35
CA TYR A 330 -5.83 9.75 16.65
C TYR A 330 -5.28 8.69 17.60
N LEU A 331 -4.50 9.06 18.64
CA LEU A 331 -3.97 8.12 19.62
C LEU A 331 -5.07 7.37 20.39
N ASN A 332 -6.16 8.05 20.68
CA ASN A 332 -7.33 7.43 21.32
C ASN A 332 -8.02 6.43 20.37
N MET A 333 -8.08 6.73 19.07
CA MET A 333 -8.60 5.79 18.07
C MET A 333 -7.67 4.57 17.92
N ILE A 334 -6.35 4.74 17.95
CA ILE A 334 -5.38 3.63 17.97
C ILE A 334 -5.59 2.74 19.22
N LYS A 335 -5.84 3.34 20.37
CA LYS A 335 -6.13 2.57 21.59
C LYS A 335 -7.42 1.74 21.46
N MET A 336 -8.44 2.27 20.77
CA MET A 336 -9.62 1.50 20.43
C MET A 336 -9.30 0.33 19.50
N SER A 337 -8.46 0.54 18.48
CA SER A 337 -8.00 -0.52 17.57
C SER A 337 -7.19 -1.60 18.30
N ASP A 338 -6.31 -1.23 19.21
CA ASP A 338 -5.52 -2.17 20.04
C ASP A 338 -6.45 -3.03 20.94
N ASN A 339 -7.50 -2.44 21.50
CA ASN A 339 -8.51 -3.16 22.26
C ASN A 339 -9.33 -4.11 21.35
N ALA A 340 -9.72 -3.67 20.17
CA ALA A 340 -10.42 -4.52 19.21
C ALA A 340 -9.57 -5.71 18.75
N LEU A 341 -8.29 -5.49 18.51
CA LEU A 341 -7.32 -6.56 18.21
C LEU A 341 -7.24 -7.56 19.36
N LYS A 342 -7.20 -7.08 20.61
CA LYS A 342 -7.22 -7.94 21.80
C LYS A 342 -8.44 -8.84 21.83
N GLU A 343 -9.62 -8.29 21.58
CA GLU A 343 -10.89 -9.04 21.56
C GLU A 343 -10.87 -10.11 20.46
N LEU A 344 -10.37 -9.77 19.28
CA LEU A 344 -10.24 -10.68 18.15
C LEU A 344 -9.30 -11.86 18.47
N VAL A 345 -8.12 -11.58 18.99
CA VAL A 345 -7.16 -12.61 19.41
C VAL A 345 -7.78 -13.51 20.47
N HIS A 346 -8.39 -12.96 21.52
CA HIS A 346 -9.07 -13.74 22.57
C HIS A 346 -10.26 -14.59 22.06
N TYR A 347 -10.88 -14.19 20.94
CA TYR A 347 -11.89 -15.03 20.29
C TYR A 347 -11.23 -16.25 19.65
N PHE A 348 -10.19 -16.05 18.84
CA PHE A 348 -9.52 -17.14 18.13
C PHE A 348 -8.65 -18.02 19.02
N GLU A 349 -8.20 -17.58 20.19
CA GLU A 349 -7.60 -18.43 21.23
C GLU A 349 -8.52 -19.57 21.67
N LYS A 350 -9.84 -19.38 21.59
CA LYS A 350 -10.85 -20.36 22.02
C LYS A 350 -11.36 -21.21 20.88
N VAL A 351 -10.89 -20.99 19.68
CA VAL A 351 -11.30 -21.74 18.48
C VAL A 351 -10.38 -22.97 18.32
N ASP A 352 -10.99 -24.16 18.22
CA ASP A 352 -10.23 -25.41 18.06
C ASP A 352 -9.53 -25.54 16.68
N GLU A 353 -10.04 -24.83 15.68
CA GLU A 353 -9.44 -24.84 14.35
C GLU A 353 -8.15 -24.00 14.33
N PRO A 354 -7.03 -24.56 13.79
CA PRO A 354 -5.81 -23.79 13.68
C PRO A 354 -6.07 -22.52 12.85
N THR A 355 -5.65 -21.38 13.40
CA THR A 355 -5.90 -20.07 12.82
C THR A 355 -4.68 -19.19 12.96
N VAL A 356 -4.35 -18.47 11.89
CA VAL A 356 -3.29 -17.45 11.84
C VAL A 356 -3.94 -16.09 11.60
N ILE A 357 -3.56 -15.12 12.40
CA ILE A 357 -3.90 -13.69 12.21
C ILE A 357 -2.64 -12.95 11.76
N VAL A 358 -2.69 -12.30 10.61
CA VAL A 358 -1.73 -11.29 10.17
C VAL A 358 -2.36 -9.94 10.39
N PHE A 359 -1.70 -9.06 11.12
CA PHE A 359 -2.17 -7.72 11.41
C PHE A 359 -1.05 -6.71 11.14
N PHE A 360 -1.32 -5.65 10.38
CA PHE A 360 -0.34 -4.62 10.08
C PHE A 360 -1.00 -3.28 9.76
N GLY A 361 -0.29 -2.19 10.05
CA GLY A 361 -0.68 -0.86 9.60
C GLY A 361 -0.36 -0.66 8.12
N ASP A 362 -1.10 0.21 7.46
CA ASP A 362 -0.87 0.54 6.04
C ASP A 362 0.06 1.74 5.85
N HIS A 363 -0.05 2.75 6.70
CA HIS A 363 0.78 3.97 6.69
C HIS A 363 0.63 4.76 8.00
N GLN A 364 1.47 5.78 8.17
CA GLN A 364 1.31 6.79 9.24
C GLN A 364 0.05 7.63 9.00
N PRO A 365 -0.52 8.23 10.05
CA PRO A 365 -1.69 9.10 9.92
C PRO A 365 -1.39 10.42 9.20
N ASP A 366 -2.41 11.00 8.55
CA ASP A 366 -2.34 12.33 7.94
C ASP A 366 -2.60 13.43 8.99
N LEU A 367 -1.61 13.69 9.84
CA LEU A 367 -1.62 14.78 10.83
C LEU A 367 -0.97 16.06 10.29
N GLU A 368 -1.01 17.14 11.07
CA GLU A 368 -0.41 18.41 10.70
C GLU A 368 1.11 18.29 10.47
N GLU A 369 1.62 18.95 9.44
CA GLU A 369 3.06 18.98 9.16
C GLU A 369 3.87 19.54 10.33
N ASP A 370 3.36 20.61 10.96
CA ASP A 370 4.00 21.20 12.14
C ASP A 370 4.06 20.25 13.34
N PHE A 371 3.09 19.34 13.47
CA PHE A 371 3.15 18.25 14.45
C PHE A 371 4.36 17.35 14.21
N TYR A 372 4.53 16.88 12.98
CA TYR A 372 5.67 16.02 12.64
C TYR A 372 7.00 16.76 12.72
N ASN A 373 7.05 18.04 12.33
CA ASN A 373 8.25 18.87 12.46
C ASN A 373 8.71 18.99 13.92
N LYS A 374 7.77 19.17 14.84
CA LYS A 374 8.09 19.21 16.28
C LYS A 374 8.43 17.82 16.83
N LEU A 375 7.69 16.79 16.44
CA LEU A 375 7.92 15.42 16.88
C LEU A 375 9.33 14.94 16.50
N LEU A 376 9.83 15.32 15.32
CA LEU A 376 11.14 14.95 14.80
C LEU A 376 12.23 15.99 15.08
N HIS A 377 11.88 17.16 15.65
CA HIS A 377 12.79 18.29 15.82
C HIS A 377 13.47 18.76 14.54
N THR A 378 12.82 18.58 13.39
CA THR A 378 13.32 18.95 12.07
C THR A 378 12.17 19.20 11.10
N ASP A 379 12.47 19.87 10.00
CA ASP A 379 11.53 20.06 8.89
C ASP A 379 11.42 18.77 8.08
N ILE A 380 10.24 18.14 8.10
CA ILE A 380 10.00 16.87 7.39
C ILE A 380 10.19 16.96 5.87
N GLN A 381 10.10 18.17 5.30
CA GLN A 381 10.36 18.41 3.88
C GLN A 381 11.85 18.26 3.51
N LYS A 382 12.74 18.24 4.51
CA LYS A 382 14.19 18.10 4.33
C LYS A 382 14.70 16.68 4.65
N LEU A 383 13.80 15.80 5.07
CA LEU A 383 14.19 14.42 5.35
C LEU A 383 14.48 13.66 4.05
N GLU A 384 15.58 12.93 4.04
CA GLU A 384 16.02 12.11 2.92
C GLU A 384 16.51 10.74 3.44
N GLY A 385 16.51 9.74 2.55
CA GLY A 385 17.08 8.44 2.81
C GLY A 385 16.58 7.81 4.13
N GLU A 386 17.49 7.35 4.96
CA GLU A 386 17.21 6.67 6.23
C GLU A 386 16.36 7.49 7.21
N GLU A 387 16.56 8.79 7.27
CA GLU A 387 15.79 9.65 8.17
C GLU A 387 14.32 9.79 7.70
N LEU A 388 14.10 9.78 6.40
CA LEU A 388 12.76 9.81 5.82
C LEU A 388 12.00 8.51 6.10
N GLU A 389 12.69 7.38 6.15
CA GLU A 389 12.11 6.05 6.41
C GLU A 389 11.36 5.96 7.75
N LYS A 390 11.68 6.79 8.74
CA LYS A 390 10.94 6.85 10.02
C LYS A 390 9.46 7.12 9.82
N LEU A 391 9.12 7.88 8.79
CA LEU A 391 7.75 8.23 8.44
C LEU A 391 6.99 7.10 7.70
N TYR A 392 7.68 6.05 7.30
CA TYR A 392 7.11 4.91 6.56
C TYR A 392 7.04 3.64 7.41
N LYS A 393 7.48 3.71 8.66
CA LYS A 393 7.54 2.59 9.60
C LYS A 393 6.21 2.39 10.30
N VAL A 394 5.58 1.21 10.18
CA VAL A 394 4.31 0.85 10.81
C VAL A 394 4.39 -0.51 11.50
N PRO A 395 3.60 -0.77 12.58
CA PRO A 395 3.63 -2.03 13.29
C PRO A 395 3.06 -3.18 12.45
N PHE A 396 3.57 -4.39 12.68
CA PHE A 396 2.94 -5.62 12.22
C PHE A 396 3.06 -6.74 13.26
N LEU A 397 2.14 -7.71 13.20
CA LEU A 397 2.27 -8.99 13.89
C LEU A 397 1.67 -10.13 13.06
N ILE A 398 2.19 -11.34 13.30
CA ILE A 398 1.60 -12.60 12.85
C ILE A 398 1.45 -13.45 14.11
N TRP A 399 0.21 -13.75 14.47
CA TRP A 399 -0.13 -14.55 15.63
C TRP A 399 -0.86 -15.82 15.20
N ALA A 400 -0.65 -16.90 15.93
CA ALA A 400 -1.37 -18.16 15.72
C ALA A 400 -1.97 -18.67 17.03
N ASN A 401 -3.10 -19.37 16.96
CA ASN A 401 -3.65 -20.09 18.12
C ASN A 401 -3.01 -21.47 18.34
N TYR A 402 -1.85 -21.70 17.77
CA TYR A 402 -1.02 -22.90 17.91
C TYR A 402 0.46 -22.50 17.97
N ASP A 403 1.30 -23.44 18.44
CA ASP A 403 2.72 -23.16 18.63
C ASP A 403 3.42 -22.77 17.33
N ILE A 404 4.03 -21.60 17.34
CA ILE A 404 4.91 -21.10 16.28
C ILE A 404 6.21 -20.59 16.88
N LYS A 405 7.25 -20.50 16.05
CA LYS A 405 8.51 -19.86 16.48
C LYS A 405 8.26 -18.37 16.66
N GLU A 406 8.45 -17.89 17.89
CA GLU A 406 8.37 -16.48 18.23
C GLU A 406 9.57 -15.71 17.67
N GLU A 407 9.31 -14.52 17.14
CA GLU A 407 10.37 -13.69 16.57
C GLU A 407 10.03 -12.20 16.71
N ASN A 408 11.04 -11.41 17.10
CA ASN A 408 10.99 -9.96 16.96
C ASN A 408 11.77 -9.58 15.69
N VAL A 409 11.06 -9.17 14.67
CA VAL A 409 11.63 -8.76 13.38
C VAL A 409 12.04 -7.30 13.45
N GLU A 410 13.32 -7.04 13.33
CA GLU A 410 13.85 -5.68 13.40
C GLU A 410 13.38 -4.82 12.23
N ARG A 411 13.42 -5.39 11.01
CA ARG A 411 13.02 -4.73 9.76
C ARG A 411 12.39 -5.71 8.81
N THR A 412 11.30 -5.29 8.19
CA THR A 412 10.73 -5.94 7.00
C THR A 412 9.95 -4.90 6.20
N SER A 413 9.36 -5.28 5.07
CA SER A 413 8.47 -4.44 4.28
C SER A 413 7.21 -5.21 3.86
N ASN A 414 6.16 -4.48 3.48
CA ASN A 414 4.84 -5.05 3.25
C ASN A 414 4.85 -6.20 2.21
N ASN A 415 5.68 -6.09 1.17
CA ASN A 415 5.84 -7.10 0.13
C ASN A 415 6.39 -8.45 0.64
N TYR A 416 7.04 -8.47 1.82
CA TYR A 416 7.56 -9.70 2.43
C TYR A 416 6.63 -10.33 3.47
N LEU A 417 5.59 -9.65 3.96
CA LEU A 417 4.71 -10.19 5.01
C LEU A 417 4.04 -11.51 4.59
N SER A 418 3.73 -11.67 3.30
CA SER A 418 3.19 -12.93 2.77
C SER A 418 4.18 -14.10 2.84
N THR A 419 5.50 -13.84 2.88
CA THR A 419 6.52 -14.89 3.04
C THR A 419 6.56 -15.41 4.48
N TYR A 420 6.46 -14.53 5.48
CA TYR A 420 6.33 -14.93 6.89
C TYR A 420 5.03 -15.70 7.13
N LEU A 421 3.92 -15.21 6.57
CA LEU A 421 2.64 -15.92 6.64
C LEU A 421 2.75 -17.32 6.05
N ALA A 422 3.40 -17.48 4.90
CA ALA A 422 3.56 -18.78 4.25
C ALA A 422 4.37 -19.76 5.13
N GLU A 423 5.37 -19.27 5.84
CA GLU A 423 6.18 -20.08 6.78
C GLU A 423 5.35 -20.51 7.99
N VAL A 424 4.63 -19.58 8.63
CA VAL A 424 3.79 -19.86 9.80
C VAL A 424 2.63 -20.80 9.47
N ALA A 425 1.97 -20.58 8.34
CA ALA A 425 0.80 -21.36 7.93
C ALA A 425 1.14 -22.68 7.20
N GLY A 426 2.43 -22.99 6.99
CA GLY A 426 2.86 -24.18 6.26
C GLY A 426 2.35 -24.22 4.81
N ILE A 427 2.23 -23.06 4.17
CA ILE A 427 1.74 -22.93 2.80
C ILE A 427 2.87 -23.26 1.82
N LYS A 428 2.57 -24.10 0.82
CA LYS A 428 3.49 -24.32 -0.29
C LYS A 428 3.75 -22.99 -1.00
N LYS A 429 5.02 -22.60 -1.11
CA LYS A 429 5.43 -21.39 -1.77
C LYS A 429 5.42 -21.55 -3.29
N THR A 430 5.04 -20.49 -4.01
CA THR A 430 5.32 -20.37 -5.46
C THR A 430 6.81 -20.09 -5.65
N GLY A 431 7.33 -20.24 -6.87
CA GLY A 431 8.71 -19.85 -7.16
C GLY A 431 8.97 -18.37 -6.81
N TYR A 432 7.97 -17.52 -7.00
CA TYR A 432 8.08 -16.11 -6.63
C TYR A 432 8.15 -15.89 -5.11
N LEU A 433 7.33 -16.57 -4.32
CA LEU A 433 7.40 -16.53 -2.86
C LEU A 433 8.73 -17.08 -2.33
N GLU A 434 9.27 -18.13 -2.94
CA GLU A 434 10.61 -18.65 -2.63
C GLU A 434 11.71 -17.63 -2.95
N TYR A 435 11.60 -16.94 -4.10
CA TYR A 435 12.50 -15.87 -4.47
C TYR A 435 12.47 -14.74 -3.42
N LEU A 436 11.27 -14.26 -3.06
CA LEU A 436 11.09 -13.22 -2.05
C LEU A 436 11.61 -13.64 -0.66
N THR A 437 11.42 -14.90 -0.29
CA THR A 437 11.96 -15.44 0.98
C THR A 437 13.50 -15.33 1.02
N LYS A 438 14.17 -15.68 -0.08
CA LYS A 438 15.64 -15.57 -0.16
C LYS A 438 16.11 -14.13 -0.31
N LEU A 439 15.36 -13.31 -1.05
CA LEU A 439 15.68 -11.88 -1.18
C LEU A 439 15.63 -11.18 0.19
N ARG A 440 14.64 -11.50 1.02
CA ARG A 440 14.47 -10.99 2.37
C ARG A 440 15.68 -11.26 3.28
N GLU A 441 16.39 -12.38 3.07
CA GLU A 441 17.59 -12.71 3.84
C GLU A 441 18.75 -11.74 3.57
N GLU A 442 18.85 -11.20 2.37
CA GLU A 442 19.88 -10.24 1.97
C GLU A 442 19.39 -8.78 2.07
N ILE A 443 18.12 -8.55 1.77
CA ILE A 443 17.45 -7.25 1.71
C ILE A 443 16.16 -7.35 2.52
N PRO A 444 16.23 -7.22 3.85
CA PRO A 444 15.08 -7.44 4.74
C PRO A 444 13.94 -6.44 4.55
N ALA A 445 14.20 -5.25 4.01
CA ALA A 445 13.16 -4.27 3.72
C ALA A 445 13.46 -3.51 2.44
N ILE A 446 12.41 -3.30 1.63
CA ILE A 446 12.42 -2.45 0.43
C ILE A 446 11.07 -1.79 0.26
N ASN A 447 11.07 -0.48 -0.01
CA ASN A 447 9.88 0.31 -0.30
C ASN A 447 10.17 1.38 -1.39
N ALA A 448 9.25 2.30 -1.62
CA ALA A 448 9.41 3.36 -2.62
C ALA A 448 10.54 4.36 -2.32
N ILE A 449 11.08 4.38 -1.10
CA ILE A 449 12.14 5.31 -0.69
C ILE A 449 13.51 4.69 -0.92
N GLY A 450 13.65 3.39 -0.60
CA GLY A 450 14.93 2.70 -0.70
C GLY A 450 14.86 1.29 -0.15
N TYR A 451 16.01 0.74 0.21
CA TYR A 451 16.10 -0.59 0.82
C TYR A 451 17.23 -0.68 1.84
N TRP A 452 17.05 -1.63 2.76
CA TRP A 452 18.00 -1.96 3.79
C TRP A 452 18.66 -3.29 3.48
N ASP A 453 19.99 -3.38 3.64
CA ASP A 453 20.67 -4.64 3.57
C ASP A 453 20.61 -5.38 4.93
N LYS A 454 21.02 -6.64 4.94
CA LYS A 454 21.09 -7.49 6.15
C LYS A 454 22.01 -6.97 7.26
N ASN A 455 22.88 -6.01 6.95
CA ASN A 455 23.79 -5.38 7.91
C ASN A 455 23.21 -4.07 8.48
N GLY A 456 22.00 -3.70 8.07
CA GLY A 456 21.32 -2.49 8.50
C GLY A 456 21.80 -1.22 7.79
N LYS A 457 22.40 -1.32 6.61
CA LYS A 457 22.76 -0.17 5.80
C LYS A 457 21.67 0.15 4.78
N PHE A 458 21.31 1.42 4.69
CA PHE A 458 20.34 1.94 3.73
C PHE A 458 20.98 2.26 2.38
N TYR A 459 20.21 2.05 1.31
CA TYR A 459 20.56 2.38 -0.07
C TYR A 459 19.33 2.90 -0.82
N GLU A 460 19.53 3.82 -1.73
CA GLU A 460 18.49 4.22 -2.69
C GLU A 460 18.26 3.10 -3.72
N VAL A 461 17.03 3.02 -4.26
CA VAL A 461 16.62 1.93 -5.17
C VAL A 461 17.48 1.87 -6.42
N ASP A 462 17.94 3.02 -6.93
CA ASP A 462 18.73 3.16 -8.17
C ASP A 462 20.23 3.28 -7.94
N ASP A 463 20.72 3.08 -6.72
CA ASP A 463 22.16 3.13 -6.40
C ASP A 463 22.94 2.03 -7.10
N LYS A 464 23.50 2.37 -8.27
CA LYS A 464 24.33 1.45 -9.09
C LYS A 464 25.64 1.04 -8.44
N LYS A 465 26.04 1.68 -7.35
CA LYS A 465 27.27 1.33 -6.60
C LYS A 465 26.98 0.34 -5.48
N SER A 466 25.71 0.11 -5.18
CA SER A 466 25.34 -0.88 -4.18
C SER A 466 25.79 -2.28 -4.58
N PRO A 467 26.31 -3.07 -3.64
CA PRO A 467 26.63 -4.47 -3.89
C PRO A 467 25.38 -5.34 -4.18
N TYR A 468 24.21 -4.82 -3.91
CA TYR A 468 22.91 -5.48 -4.11
C TYR A 468 22.19 -5.03 -5.37
N TYR A 469 22.76 -4.11 -6.16
CA TYR A 469 22.12 -3.57 -7.36
C TYR A 469 21.56 -4.65 -8.29
N GLU A 470 22.33 -5.73 -8.50
CA GLU A 470 21.90 -6.83 -9.36
C GLU A 470 20.68 -7.60 -8.78
N LEU A 471 20.62 -7.78 -7.45
CA LEU A 471 19.45 -8.40 -6.80
C LEU A 471 18.20 -7.53 -6.94
N ILE A 472 18.34 -6.23 -6.73
CA ILE A 472 17.24 -5.26 -6.91
C ILE A 472 16.79 -5.25 -8.37
N HIS A 473 17.73 -5.27 -9.30
CA HIS A 473 17.41 -5.31 -10.73
C HIS A 473 16.66 -6.60 -11.13
N GLN A 474 17.08 -7.77 -10.60
CA GLN A 474 16.35 -9.02 -10.80
C GLN A 474 14.93 -8.96 -10.28
N TYR A 475 14.72 -8.36 -9.09
CA TYR A 475 13.41 -8.17 -8.53
C TYR A 475 12.52 -7.29 -9.44
N ASN A 476 13.06 -6.19 -9.95
CA ASN A 476 12.37 -5.34 -10.92
C ASN A 476 11.97 -6.09 -12.19
N LEU A 477 12.86 -6.94 -12.74
CA LEU A 477 12.54 -7.78 -13.92
C LEU A 477 11.38 -8.76 -13.63
N LEU A 478 11.38 -9.37 -12.46
CA LEU A 478 10.32 -10.31 -12.04
C LEU A 478 9.00 -9.60 -11.81
N GLU A 479 9.00 -8.48 -11.11
CA GLU A 479 7.80 -7.67 -10.90
C GLU A 479 7.22 -7.17 -12.23
N TYR A 480 8.06 -6.65 -13.12
CA TYR A 480 7.61 -6.23 -14.43
C TYR A 480 6.96 -7.39 -15.22
N ASN A 481 7.54 -8.59 -15.14
CA ASN A 481 6.96 -9.77 -15.76
C ASN A 481 5.63 -10.18 -15.10
N ASN A 482 5.51 -10.05 -13.78
CA ASN A 482 4.25 -10.33 -13.07
C ASN A 482 3.12 -9.39 -13.51
N LEU A 483 3.40 -8.09 -13.63
CA LEU A 483 2.40 -7.05 -13.88
C LEU A 483 2.12 -6.83 -15.38
N PHE A 484 3.15 -6.91 -16.22
CA PHE A 484 3.09 -6.47 -17.62
C PHE A 484 3.48 -7.56 -18.63
N GLY A 485 3.90 -8.74 -18.17
CA GLY A 485 4.33 -9.83 -19.03
C GLY A 485 3.24 -10.45 -19.90
N LYS A 486 1.96 -10.27 -19.55
CA LYS A 486 0.79 -10.80 -20.30
C LYS A 486 0.98 -12.28 -20.67
N ASP A 487 1.00 -12.59 -21.98
CA ASP A 487 1.18 -13.97 -22.47
C ASP A 487 2.60 -14.51 -22.19
N ASP A 488 3.58 -13.66 -22.00
CA ASP A 488 4.97 -13.99 -21.66
C ASP A 488 5.23 -14.09 -20.15
N GLN A 489 4.19 -13.91 -19.29
CA GLN A 489 4.30 -14.12 -17.86
C GLN A 489 4.73 -15.55 -17.56
N GLN A 490 5.73 -15.70 -16.69
CA GLN A 490 6.24 -17.01 -16.27
C GLN A 490 5.27 -17.69 -15.28
N LYS A 491 4.12 -18.15 -15.75
CA LYS A 491 3.00 -18.66 -14.93
C LYS A 491 3.42 -19.75 -13.96
N GLU A 492 4.30 -20.67 -14.34
CA GLU A 492 4.79 -21.77 -13.50
C GLU A 492 5.61 -21.27 -12.30
N PHE A 493 6.14 -20.04 -12.39
CA PHE A 493 6.87 -19.38 -11.30
C PHE A 493 5.94 -18.61 -10.36
N PHE A 494 4.91 -17.95 -10.89
CA PHE A 494 4.00 -17.11 -10.13
C PHE A 494 2.78 -17.87 -9.56
N TYR A 495 2.45 -19.05 -10.07
CA TYR A 495 1.33 -19.86 -9.61
C TYR A 495 1.80 -21.27 -9.24
N ILE A 496 1.15 -21.88 -8.25
CA ILE A 496 1.35 -23.29 -7.93
C ILE A 496 0.78 -24.13 -9.06
N LYS A 497 1.56 -25.13 -9.51
CA LYS A 497 1.04 -26.15 -10.42
C LYS A 497 0.02 -27.02 -9.68
N ASN A 498 -1.16 -27.19 -10.27
CA ASN A 498 -2.19 -28.15 -9.84
C ASN A 498 -1.75 -29.56 -10.17
#